data_d70dd80c08e2a9587841d0b16c286036
#
_entry.id   d70dd80c08e2a9587841d0b16c286036
#
_cell.length_a   1.000
_cell.length_b   1.000
_cell.length_c   1.000
_cell.angle_alpha   90.00
_cell.angle_beta   90.00
_cell.angle_gamma   90.00
#
_symmetry.space_group_name_H-M   'P 1'
#
loop_
_entity.id
_entity.type
_entity.pdbx_description
1 polymer ?
#
loop_
_entity_poly.entity_id
_entity_poly.type
_entity_poly.pdbx_seq_one_letter_code
_entity_poly.pdbx_strand_id
1 'polypeptide(L)'
;MKKKQLMATLLVAAMTASVLTGCGGNGGSAGSTSGDSGSAGTSTDASADASADAEDTQASAGAGEEMTLTFYNADGQDDPWTDPVALAITDATGIKLETSYPLSSEEEDVALMIAEGSYPDLIFAKGSASSLIDAGALIDMTDLIEQYGPNIKKMYGEELAKLRYSGEDESIYQLSSYNVGGFTYETGGTLQLQWDLMKENDYKIPESLEEWETMLKDYIAAHPTTDDGYDTIGLTLSCSDWHWYITLANPAGFIADGAPDNGQWLIDDNYNAVYKFCSEKEREYFRWLSRMYDEGILDSNFATQTHEDYIAKIATGQVLSIVDSNWDYNDAITILKADGKMGKTYAELPFTASPDIKCPTLMYQGLTTGYGVGISVDCEDPVRAIQFLDYLCSDEGQVLVHWGIEDVNYFIDDEGHRYRTDEEIEYSETDTEYKKTTGVGWHNYPFPTYGDGIEDSTGSTYTTVSKDSVIDKYNEEQLAGLDAWGVEMLIDLYPQPDEFETPLYSAIWAYAKPSEFAEIEALLDEIAWPALIKCVTEPVSNFDANYDQMLSDLEGVGLSDAQDMLTEIIKEKVAMVQ
;
A
#
# COMPACT_ATOMS: atom_id res chain seq x y z
N MET A 1 24.79 -37.30 2.64
CA MET A 1 25.58 -36.60 1.64
C MET A 1 25.70 -37.30 0.27
N LYS A 2 24.89 -38.24 -0.14
CA LYS A 2 24.93 -38.87 -1.48
C LYS A 2 23.63 -38.81 -2.28
N LYS A 3 22.56 -38.20 -1.76
CA LYS A 3 21.28 -38.03 -2.47
C LYS A 3 21.05 -36.62 -3.00
N LYS A 4 21.78 -35.61 -2.53
CA LYS A 4 21.65 -34.22 -3.00
C LYS A 4 22.49 -33.91 -4.26
N GLN A 5 23.42 -34.73 -4.64
CA GLN A 5 24.23 -34.55 -5.85
C GLN A 5 23.64 -35.19 -7.12
N LEU A 6 22.56 -35.96 -7.02
CA LEU A 6 21.93 -36.60 -8.17
C LEU A 6 20.77 -35.79 -8.77
N MET A 7 20.23 -34.80 -8.05
CA MET A 7 19.18 -33.90 -8.57
C MET A 7 19.75 -32.71 -9.32
N ALA A 8 20.91 -32.21 -8.96
CA ALA A 8 21.54 -31.07 -9.63
C ALA A 8 22.06 -31.40 -11.04
N THR A 9 22.24 -32.67 -11.41
CA THR A 9 22.78 -33.06 -12.71
C THR A 9 21.70 -33.34 -13.76
N LEU A 10 20.43 -33.33 -13.40
CA LEU A 10 19.30 -33.56 -14.32
C LEU A 10 18.65 -32.27 -14.82
N LEU A 11 18.87 -31.14 -14.17
CA LEU A 11 18.34 -29.84 -14.61
C LEU A 11 19.19 -29.13 -15.66
N VAL A 12 20.47 -29.46 -15.79
CA VAL A 12 21.39 -28.84 -16.77
C VAL A 12 21.28 -29.45 -18.19
N ALA A 13 20.60 -30.58 -18.36
CA ALA A 13 20.46 -31.27 -19.65
C ALA A 13 19.22 -30.89 -20.48
N ALA A 14 18.33 -30.02 -19.96
CA ALA A 14 17.09 -29.63 -20.65
C ALA A 14 17.13 -28.25 -21.34
N MET A 15 18.18 -27.46 -21.17
CA MET A 15 18.27 -26.08 -21.71
C MET A 15 19.18 -25.90 -22.95
N THR A 16 19.61 -26.96 -23.64
CA THR A 16 20.47 -26.83 -24.82
C THR A 16 19.88 -27.34 -26.15
N ALA A 17 18.59 -27.21 -26.37
CA ALA A 17 17.97 -27.65 -27.63
C ALA A 17 16.90 -26.72 -28.19
N SER A 18 17.19 -25.40 -28.34
CA SER A 18 16.35 -24.58 -29.25
C SER A 18 17.01 -23.22 -29.58
N VAL A 19 18.15 -23.25 -30.30
CA VAL A 19 18.58 -22.10 -31.12
C VAL A 19 19.23 -22.68 -32.38
N LEU A 20 18.48 -22.74 -33.49
CA LEU A 20 19.02 -22.74 -34.84
C LEU A 20 17.83 -22.71 -35.83
N THR A 21 17.58 -21.58 -36.42
CA THR A 21 17.15 -21.29 -37.81
C THR A 21 16.52 -19.90 -37.81
N GLY A 22 17.04 -19.00 -38.58
CA GLY A 22 17.17 -18.71 -39.90
C GLY A 22 17.65 -17.33 -40.27
N CYS A 23 18.59 -17.32 -41.13
CA CYS A 23 19.27 -16.19 -41.79
C CYS A 23 18.40 -15.39 -42.76
N GLY A 24 18.90 -14.17 -43.02
CA GLY A 24 18.78 -13.44 -44.30
C GLY A 24 18.14 -12.05 -44.11
N GLY A 25 18.67 -10.93 -44.47
CA GLY A 25 19.82 -10.57 -45.25
C GLY A 25 19.66 -9.13 -45.71
N ASN A 26 20.75 -8.37 -45.69
CA ASN A 26 21.10 -7.28 -46.64
C ASN A 26 20.34 -5.93 -46.51
N GLY A 27 20.94 -4.77 -46.43
CA GLY A 27 22.24 -4.26 -46.85
C GLY A 27 22.18 -2.75 -46.96
N GLY A 28 23.31 -2.11 -46.71
CA GLY A 28 23.81 -0.97 -47.44
C GLY A 28 23.64 0.40 -46.79
N SER A 29 24.67 0.95 -46.24
CA SER A 29 25.82 1.67 -46.80
C SER A 29 25.77 3.20 -46.58
N ALA A 30 26.72 3.66 -45.79
CA ALA A 30 27.70 4.74 -45.99
C ALA A 30 27.27 6.23 -46.03
N GLY A 31 28.02 7.00 -45.29
CA GLY A 31 28.35 8.34 -45.71
C GLY A 31 28.76 9.33 -44.60
N SER A 32 30.01 9.28 -44.25
CA SER A 32 30.87 10.31 -43.57
C SER A 32 30.66 11.74 -44.06
N THR A 33 30.91 12.74 -43.18
CA THR A 33 32.03 13.70 -43.19
C THR A 33 31.85 14.81 -42.17
N SER A 34 32.72 14.92 -41.23
CA SER A 34 33.78 15.88 -40.83
C SER A 34 33.55 17.38 -41.11
N GLY A 35 33.96 18.20 -40.11
CA GLY A 35 34.36 19.60 -40.21
C GLY A 35 34.07 20.37 -38.92
N ASP A 36 34.88 20.53 -38.05
CA ASP A 36 36.05 21.24 -37.55
C ASP A 36 35.92 22.78 -37.52
N SER A 37 36.53 23.32 -36.43
CA SER A 37 36.97 24.69 -36.15
C SER A 37 35.90 25.58 -35.46
N GLY A 38 36.11 26.25 -34.32
CA GLY A 38 37.32 26.61 -33.62
C GLY A 38 37.24 28.05 -33.12
N SER A 39 37.80 28.31 -31.93
CA SER A 39 38.32 29.58 -31.44
C SER A 39 37.44 30.46 -30.55
N ALA A 40 37.68 30.48 -29.26
CA ALA A 40 38.59 31.27 -28.44
C ALA A 40 38.18 32.73 -28.13
N GLY A 41 38.09 32.98 -26.83
CA GLY A 41 38.60 34.18 -26.13
C GLY A 41 37.55 35.26 -25.85
N THR A 42 37.39 35.77 -24.70
CA THR A 42 38.28 36.45 -23.79
C THR A 42 37.52 36.87 -22.53
N SER A 43 38.22 36.82 -21.41
CA SER A 43 37.88 37.38 -20.10
C SER A 43 37.71 38.88 -20.09
N THR A 44 36.84 39.42 -19.26
CA THR A 44 37.08 40.66 -18.52
C THR A 44 36.39 40.68 -17.18
N ASP A 45 37.16 40.89 -16.14
CA ASP A 45 36.86 41.23 -14.76
C ASP A 45 36.09 42.57 -14.67
N ALA A 46 35.11 42.65 -13.78
CA ALA A 46 34.77 43.86 -13.06
C ALA A 46 33.89 43.53 -11.83
N SER A 47 34.52 43.67 -10.68
CA SER A 47 33.89 43.76 -9.37
C SER A 47 33.08 45.06 -9.23
N ALA A 48 31.89 44.98 -8.64
CA ALA A 48 31.29 46.09 -7.89
C ALA A 48 30.25 45.55 -6.88
N ASP A 49 30.53 45.89 -5.67
CA ASP A 49 29.80 45.82 -4.42
C ASP A 49 28.42 46.52 -4.52
N ALA A 50 27.34 45.88 -3.99
CA ALA A 50 26.17 46.54 -3.41
C ALA A 50 25.28 45.56 -2.63
N SER A 51 25.07 45.92 -1.41
CA SER A 51 24.27 45.41 -0.33
C SER A 51 22.84 44.97 -0.65
N ALA A 52 22.50 43.84 -0.06
CA ALA A 52 21.24 43.31 0.55
C ALA A 52 19.95 44.10 0.42
N ASP A 53 18.97 43.42 -0.17
CA ASP A 53 17.61 43.32 0.37
C ASP A 53 17.14 41.87 0.09
N ALA A 54 16.82 41.16 1.16
CA ALA A 54 16.28 39.80 1.07
C ALA A 54 14.79 39.94 0.72
N GLU A 55 14.45 39.83 -0.54
CA GLU A 55 13.12 39.42 -0.97
C GLU A 55 13.12 37.89 -1.10
N ASP A 56 12.19 37.29 -0.38
CA ASP A 56 11.84 35.88 -0.40
C ASP A 56 11.37 35.53 -1.84
N THR A 57 12.30 35.18 -2.69
CA THR A 57 11.99 34.62 -4.00
C THR A 57 12.02 33.09 -3.85
N GLN A 58 10.82 32.51 -3.66
CA GLN A 58 10.58 31.12 -4.07
C GLN A 58 11.12 30.98 -5.50
N ALA A 59 12.24 30.31 -5.63
CA ALA A 59 12.76 29.87 -6.90
C ALA A 59 11.86 28.73 -7.38
N SER A 60 10.84 29.05 -8.19
CA SER A 60 10.25 28.04 -9.06
C SER A 60 11.41 27.50 -9.90
N ALA A 61 11.73 26.22 -9.76
CA ALA A 61 12.63 25.54 -10.65
C ALA A 61 12.01 25.58 -12.05
N GLY A 62 12.40 26.54 -12.86
CA GLY A 62 12.01 26.59 -14.27
C GLY A 62 12.44 25.29 -14.93
N ALA A 63 11.53 24.67 -15.69
CA ALA A 63 11.73 23.42 -16.40
C ALA A 63 13.10 23.43 -17.10
N GLY A 64 14.02 22.59 -16.63
CA GLY A 64 15.28 22.31 -17.31
C GLY A 64 15.04 21.64 -18.65
N GLU A 65 16.10 21.29 -19.37
CA GLU A 65 15.97 20.40 -20.52
C GLU A 65 15.27 19.10 -20.10
N GLU A 66 14.30 18.61 -20.90
CA GLU A 66 13.53 17.40 -20.61
C GLU A 66 14.48 16.21 -20.40
N MET A 67 14.25 15.47 -19.31
CA MET A 67 15.04 14.31 -18.91
C MET A 67 14.10 13.15 -18.57
N THR A 68 14.46 11.96 -19.00
CA THR A 68 13.77 10.74 -18.57
C THR A 68 14.53 10.12 -17.41
N LEU A 69 13.82 9.86 -16.29
CA LEU A 69 14.31 9.00 -15.23
C LEU A 69 13.66 7.62 -15.37
N THR A 70 14.46 6.58 -15.30
CA THR A 70 13.99 5.20 -15.20
C THR A 70 13.51 4.94 -13.77
N PHE A 71 12.36 4.31 -13.64
CA PHE A 71 11.75 4.06 -12.32
C PHE A 71 11.31 2.59 -12.20
N TYR A 72 11.83 1.88 -11.20
CA TYR A 72 11.29 0.58 -10.81
C TYR A 72 10.27 0.76 -9.69
N ASN A 73 9.04 0.31 -9.95
CA ASN A 73 7.93 0.37 -9.00
C ASN A 73 7.43 -1.05 -8.70
N ALA A 74 7.72 -1.56 -7.50
CA ALA A 74 7.34 -2.91 -7.08
C ALA A 74 5.82 -3.17 -7.06
N ASP A 75 5.00 -2.11 -6.95
CA ASP A 75 3.54 -2.17 -7.09
C ASP A 75 3.05 -1.58 -8.42
N GLY A 76 3.97 -1.31 -9.35
CA GLY A 76 3.67 -0.65 -10.60
C GLY A 76 2.85 -1.52 -11.54
N GLN A 77 2.14 -0.83 -12.42
CA GLN A 77 1.46 -1.37 -13.57
C GLN A 77 1.96 -0.65 -14.82
N ASP A 78 1.46 -1.09 -15.99
CA ASP A 78 1.76 -0.39 -17.24
C ASP A 78 1.31 1.07 -17.15
N ASP A 79 2.30 1.97 -17.11
CA ASP A 79 2.14 3.41 -17.02
C ASP A 79 2.95 4.10 -18.12
N PRO A 80 2.28 4.47 -19.23
CA PRO A 80 2.95 5.12 -20.34
C PRO A 80 3.34 6.58 -20.07
N TRP A 81 3.03 7.14 -18.90
CA TRP A 81 3.29 8.53 -18.53
C TRP A 81 2.73 9.53 -19.55
N THR A 82 1.46 9.36 -19.95
CA THR A 82 0.81 10.14 -21.01
C THR A 82 -0.52 10.77 -20.61
N ASP A 83 -0.99 10.50 -19.41
CA ASP A 83 -2.17 11.13 -18.84
C ASP A 83 -1.92 12.61 -18.52
N PRO A 84 -2.99 13.43 -18.33
CA PRO A 84 -2.87 14.87 -18.10
C PRO A 84 -2.02 15.25 -16.89
N VAL A 85 -2.08 14.51 -15.77
CA VAL A 85 -1.30 14.78 -14.55
C VAL A 85 0.18 14.51 -14.78
N ALA A 86 0.53 13.36 -15.37
CA ALA A 86 1.92 13.02 -15.73
C ALA A 86 2.55 14.08 -16.65
N LEU A 87 1.80 14.54 -17.64
CA LEU A 87 2.27 15.60 -18.55
C LEU A 87 2.46 16.93 -17.81
N ALA A 88 1.56 17.30 -16.88
CA ALA A 88 1.71 18.50 -16.07
C ALA A 88 2.91 18.43 -15.12
N ILE A 89 3.18 17.24 -14.51
CA ILE A 89 4.40 17.02 -13.73
C ILE A 89 5.65 17.21 -14.61
N THR A 90 5.63 16.69 -15.83
CA THR A 90 6.75 16.86 -16.78
C THR A 90 6.92 18.33 -17.17
N ASP A 91 5.84 19.05 -17.41
CA ASP A 91 5.90 20.49 -17.75
C ASP A 91 6.49 21.33 -16.58
N ALA A 92 6.17 20.97 -15.34
CA ALA A 92 6.67 21.65 -14.15
C ALA A 92 8.14 21.33 -13.83
N THR A 93 8.57 20.06 -13.99
CA THR A 93 9.87 19.58 -13.54
C THR A 93 10.89 19.36 -14.66
N GLY A 94 10.44 19.21 -15.89
CA GLY A 94 11.22 18.71 -17.01
C GLY A 94 11.56 17.21 -16.88
N ILE A 95 10.91 16.47 -15.96
CA ILE A 95 11.15 15.05 -15.76
C ILE A 95 9.98 14.22 -16.29
N LYS A 96 10.32 13.19 -17.05
CA LYS A 96 9.43 12.11 -17.47
C LYS A 96 9.88 10.81 -16.79
N LEU A 97 8.94 10.00 -16.32
CA LEU A 97 9.27 8.66 -15.83
C LEU A 97 9.11 7.61 -16.94
N GLU A 98 10.04 6.66 -16.97
CA GLU A 98 9.92 5.40 -17.68
C GLU A 98 9.86 4.28 -16.63
N THR A 99 8.63 3.82 -16.36
CA THR A 99 8.33 2.89 -15.26
C THR A 99 8.49 1.45 -15.69
N SER A 100 9.18 0.66 -14.87
CA SER A 100 9.23 -0.80 -14.92
C SER A 100 8.62 -1.36 -13.63
N TYR A 101 8.11 -2.61 -13.70
CA TYR A 101 7.45 -3.27 -12.59
C TYR A 101 7.73 -4.78 -12.62
N PRO A 102 7.50 -5.50 -11.49
CA PRO A 102 7.77 -6.93 -11.41
C PRO A 102 6.98 -7.74 -12.45
N LEU A 103 7.66 -8.71 -13.07
CA LEU A 103 7.02 -9.68 -13.95
C LEU A 103 6.68 -10.99 -13.20
N SER A 104 7.33 -11.24 -12.07
CA SER A 104 7.11 -12.41 -11.20
C SER A 104 7.02 -11.99 -9.74
N SER A 105 8.13 -11.56 -9.13
CA SER A 105 8.16 -10.99 -7.78
C SER A 105 9.22 -9.91 -7.67
N GLU A 106 9.04 -9.00 -6.70
CA GLU A 106 10.01 -7.92 -6.44
C GLU A 106 11.35 -8.49 -5.96
N GLU A 107 11.33 -9.55 -5.16
CA GLU A 107 12.55 -10.15 -4.60
C GLU A 107 13.43 -10.73 -5.69
N GLU A 108 12.83 -11.40 -6.70
CA GLU A 108 13.57 -11.93 -7.85
C GLU A 108 14.19 -10.82 -8.68
N ASP A 109 13.43 -9.76 -8.95
CA ASP A 109 13.90 -8.60 -9.73
C ASP A 109 15.01 -7.83 -8.98
N VAL A 110 14.85 -7.59 -7.68
CA VAL A 110 15.88 -6.94 -6.84
C VAL A 110 17.13 -7.80 -6.78
N ALA A 111 17.02 -9.11 -6.59
CA ALA A 111 18.15 -10.02 -6.61
C ALA A 111 18.89 -9.99 -7.96
N LEU A 112 18.15 -9.87 -9.07
CA LEU A 112 18.72 -9.76 -10.41
C LEU A 112 19.46 -8.42 -10.59
N MET A 113 18.85 -7.29 -10.21
CA MET A 113 19.50 -5.97 -10.25
C MET A 113 20.82 -5.97 -9.47
N ILE A 114 20.83 -6.55 -8.26
CA ILE A 114 22.04 -6.65 -7.44
C ILE A 114 23.10 -7.53 -8.12
N ALA A 115 22.69 -8.67 -8.69
CA ALA A 115 23.61 -9.58 -9.37
C ALA A 115 24.23 -8.96 -10.64
N GLU A 116 23.47 -8.14 -11.37
CA GLU A 116 23.92 -7.44 -12.58
C GLU A 116 24.71 -6.17 -12.23
N GLY A 117 24.50 -5.59 -11.05
CA GLY A 117 25.07 -4.30 -10.64
C GLY A 117 24.61 -3.17 -11.54
N SER A 118 23.34 -3.16 -11.93
CA SER A 118 22.71 -2.16 -12.80
C SER A 118 21.32 -1.83 -12.29
N TYR A 119 21.06 -0.55 -12.05
CA TYR A 119 19.89 -0.09 -11.32
C TYR A 119 19.16 1.02 -12.08
N PRO A 120 17.80 1.05 -12.05
CA PRO A 120 17.04 2.23 -12.46
C PRO A 120 17.39 3.47 -11.63
N ASP A 121 17.14 4.67 -12.14
CA ASP A 121 17.44 5.93 -11.43
C ASP A 121 16.68 6.05 -10.11
N LEU A 122 15.39 5.72 -10.12
CA LEU A 122 14.53 5.67 -8.95
C LEU A 122 14.07 4.22 -8.68
N ILE A 123 14.00 3.85 -7.40
CA ILE A 123 13.60 2.50 -7.00
C ILE A 123 12.63 2.56 -5.83
N PHE A 124 11.47 1.93 -6.01
CA PHE A 124 10.54 1.55 -4.95
C PHE A 124 10.50 0.03 -4.87
N ALA A 125 11.19 -0.55 -3.89
CA ALA A 125 11.41 -1.99 -3.76
C ALA A 125 10.73 -2.59 -2.52
N LYS A 126 9.77 -1.91 -1.93
CA LYS A 126 9.01 -2.40 -0.76
C LYS A 126 9.92 -3.06 0.30
N GLY A 127 9.60 -4.30 0.70
CA GLY A 127 10.36 -5.07 1.69
C GLY A 127 11.80 -5.40 1.28
N SER A 128 12.11 -5.41 -0.01
CA SER A 128 13.44 -5.72 -0.55
C SER A 128 14.41 -4.53 -0.53
N ALA A 129 13.99 -3.35 -0.06
CA ALA A 129 14.84 -2.14 -0.03
C ALA A 129 16.13 -2.34 0.80
N SER A 130 16.09 -3.11 1.89
CA SER A 130 17.29 -3.41 2.69
C SER A 130 18.36 -4.15 1.91
N SER A 131 17.98 -5.08 1.04
CA SER A 131 18.92 -5.81 0.19
C SER A 131 19.66 -4.87 -0.77
N LEU A 132 18.98 -3.82 -1.29
CA LEU A 132 19.61 -2.79 -2.12
C LEU A 132 20.54 -1.90 -1.30
N ILE A 133 20.15 -1.54 -0.07
CA ILE A 133 21.01 -0.76 0.84
C ILE A 133 22.28 -1.53 1.19
N ASP A 134 22.13 -2.81 1.58
CA ASP A 134 23.25 -3.70 1.91
C ASP A 134 24.20 -3.91 0.72
N ALA A 135 23.66 -3.96 -0.49
CA ALA A 135 24.43 -4.04 -1.73
C ALA A 135 25.11 -2.71 -2.12
N GLY A 136 24.80 -1.61 -1.43
CA GLY A 136 25.29 -0.27 -1.77
C GLY A 136 24.69 0.28 -3.08
N ALA A 137 23.46 -0.14 -3.41
CA ALA A 137 22.75 0.24 -4.64
C ALA A 137 22.02 1.58 -4.53
N LEU A 138 21.67 2.01 -3.32
CA LEU A 138 21.01 3.29 -3.06
C LEU A 138 22.01 4.32 -2.52
N ILE A 139 21.83 5.60 -2.87
CA ILE A 139 22.65 6.69 -2.34
C ILE A 139 22.07 7.22 -1.02
N ASP A 140 22.94 7.76 -0.16
CA ASP A 140 22.52 8.60 0.95
C ASP A 140 21.96 9.93 0.43
N MET A 141 20.68 10.18 0.62
CA MET A 141 19.98 11.38 0.18
C MET A 141 20.04 12.54 1.20
N THR A 142 20.63 12.35 2.39
CA THR A 142 20.59 13.32 3.50
C THR A 142 21.08 14.70 3.06
N ASP A 143 22.25 14.79 2.43
CA ASP A 143 22.82 16.05 1.94
C ASP A 143 22.01 16.65 0.77
N LEU A 144 21.44 15.81 -0.10
CA LEU A 144 20.59 16.26 -1.21
C LEU A 144 19.28 16.86 -0.68
N ILE A 145 18.63 16.22 0.31
CA ILE A 145 17.44 16.72 0.97
C ILE A 145 17.75 18.07 1.65
N GLU A 146 18.89 18.18 2.35
CA GLU A 146 19.26 19.42 3.02
C GLU A 146 19.45 20.57 2.03
N GLN A 147 20.07 20.32 0.88
CA GLN A 147 20.40 21.36 -0.10
C GLN A 147 19.28 21.67 -1.10
N TYR A 148 18.49 20.68 -1.51
CA TYR A 148 17.56 20.77 -2.63
C TYR A 148 16.14 20.33 -2.28
N GLY A 149 15.86 19.87 -1.03
CA GLY A 149 14.58 19.33 -0.57
C GLY A 149 13.81 20.24 0.40
N PRO A 150 13.54 21.54 0.13
CA PRO A 150 12.81 22.39 1.06
C PRO A 150 11.38 21.94 1.30
N ASN A 151 10.70 21.39 0.28
CA ASN A 151 9.34 20.87 0.40
C ASN A 151 9.31 19.51 1.11
N ILE A 152 10.30 18.64 0.87
CA ILE A 152 10.49 17.40 1.62
C ILE A 152 10.63 17.74 3.12
N LYS A 153 11.51 18.69 3.47
CA LYS A 153 11.69 19.13 4.86
C LYS A 153 10.42 19.76 5.44
N LYS A 154 9.66 20.51 4.66
CA LYS A 154 8.37 21.08 5.08
C LYS A 154 7.35 19.98 5.37
N MET A 155 7.21 19.01 4.47
CA MET A 155 6.24 17.92 4.57
C MET A 155 6.50 17.03 5.80
N TYR A 156 7.73 16.53 5.93
CA TYR A 156 8.08 15.61 7.02
C TYR A 156 8.29 16.30 8.36
N GLY A 157 8.79 17.53 8.39
CA GLY A 157 9.06 18.25 9.64
C GLY A 157 9.97 17.43 10.57
N GLU A 158 9.51 17.23 11.82
CA GLU A 158 10.23 16.44 12.83
C GLU A 158 10.25 14.93 12.49
N GLU A 159 9.29 14.45 11.72
CA GLU A 159 9.21 13.05 11.28
C GLU A 159 10.36 12.66 10.33
N LEU A 160 11.06 13.62 9.70
CA LEU A 160 12.18 13.34 8.79
C LEU A 160 13.27 12.50 9.46
N ALA A 161 13.48 12.69 10.76
CA ALA A 161 14.46 11.92 11.51
C ALA A 161 14.15 10.42 11.59
N LYS A 162 12.88 10.04 11.44
CA LYS A 162 12.43 8.63 11.45
C LYS A 162 12.80 7.88 10.16
N LEU A 163 13.15 8.60 9.08
CA LEU A 163 13.60 8.00 7.82
C LEU A 163 15.05 7.50 7.87
N ARG A 164 15.82 7.82 8.91
CA ARG A 164 17.18 7.34 9.08
C ARG A 164 17.22 5.81 9.16
N TYR A 165 18.20 5.23 8.47
CA TYR A 165 18.29 3.77 8.31
C TYR A 165 18.49 3.04 9.65
N SER A 166 19.48 3.48 10.46
CA SER A 166 19.73 2.89 11.78
C SER A 166 20.41 3.89 12.71
N GLY A 167 20.63 3.51 13.99
CA GLY A 167 21.39 4.31 14.95
C GLY A 167 22.90 4.38 14.66
N GLU A 168 23.42 3.42 13.89
CA GLU A 168 24.82 3.39 13.43
C GLU A 168 25.00 4.06 12.07
N ASP A 169 23.97 3.99 11.21
CA ASP A 169 23.91 4.63 9.90
C ASP A 169 22.70 5.58 9.85
N GLU A 170 22.95 6.86 10.08
CA GLU A 170 21.93 7.91 10.09
C GLU A 170 21.53 8.39 8.68
N SER A 171 21.96 7.72 7.62
CA SER A 171 21.64 8.06 6.23
C SER A 171 20.15 7.84 5.94
N ILE A 172 19.61 8.67 5.05
CA ILE A 172 18.27 8.53 4.49
C ILE A 172 18.40 7.97 3.07
N TYR A 173 17.97 6.71 2.89
CA TYR A 173 18.05 6.02 1.59
C TYR A 173 16.75 6.04 0.80
N GLN A 174 15.61 6.32 1.46
CA GLN A 174 14.30 6.36 0.82
C GLN A 174 13.38 7.37 1.49
N LEU A 175 12.46 7.95 0.72
CA LEU A 175 11.33 8.74 1.22
C LEU A 175 10.11 7.84 1.32
N SER A 176 9.41 7.89 2.45
CA SER A 176 8.24 7.04 2.73
C SER A 176 7.16 7.18 1.66
N SER A 177 6.58 6.06 1.26
CA SER A 177 5.40 5.98 0.38
C SER A 177 4.06 6.13 1.12
N TYR A 178 4.09 6.28 2.44
CA TYR A 178 2.91 6.43 3.27
C TYR A 178 2.62 7.88 3.62
N ASN A 179 1.38 8.15 4.00
CA ASN A 179 0.91 9.49 4.32
C ASN A 179 1.70 10.12 5.46
N VAL A 180 2.14 11.35 5.25
CA VAL A 180 2.79 12.16 6.27
C VAL A 180 1.74 12.99 6.98
N GLY A 181 1.41 12.59 8.22
CA GLY A 181 0.33 13.22 8.99
C GLY A 181 -1.06 12.93 8.41
N GLY A 182 -2.03 13.71 8.85
CA GLY A 182 -3.40 13.62 8.37
C GLY A 182 -4.34 12.89 9.31
N PHE A 183 -5.60 12.84 8.90
CA PHE A 183 -6.70 12.22 9.61
C PHE A 183 -7.48 11.35 8.62
N THR A 184 -8.09 10.27 9.08
CA THR A 184 -8.93 9.41 8.26
C THR A 184 -10.40 9.77 8.47
N TYR A 185 -11.10 10.11 7.38
CA TYR A 185 -12.55 10.33 7.37
C TYR A 185 -13.33 9.11 6.86
N GLU A 186 -12.63 8.17 6.27
CA GLU A 186 -13.17 6.91 5.78
C GLU A 186 -12.59 5.74 6.57
N THR A 187 -13.39 4.73 6.79
CA THR A 187 -12.94 3.50 7.42
C THR A 187 -12.30 2.62 6.35
N GLY A 188 -11.14 2.08 6.61
CA GLY A 188 -10.44 1.24 5.66
C GLY A 188 -10.15 -0.14 6.26
N GLY A 189 -10.81 -1.22 5.78
CA GLY A 189 -10.35 -2.56 6.04
C GLY A 189 -10.72 -3.15 7.40
N THR A 190 -12.00 -3.23 7.70
CA THR A 190 -12.54 -3.98 8.86
C THR A 190 -13.58 -4.98 8.41
N LEU A 191 -14.50 -5.36 9.28
CA LEU A 191 -15.66 -6.15 8.89
C LEU A 191 -16.56 -5.34 7.97
N GLN A 192 -16.75 -5.84 6.76
CA GLN A 192 -17.71 -5.32 5.81
C GLN A 192 -18.90 -6.27 5.72
N LEU A 193 -20.13 -5.72 5.91
CA LEU A 193 -21.39 -6.43 5.72
C LEU A 193 -22.26 -5.72 4.68
N GLN A 194 -22.89 -6.47 3.77
CA GLN A 194 -23.78 -5.88 2.77
C GLN A 194 -24.90 -5.06 3.42
N TRP A 195 -25.21 -3.90 2.84
CA TRP A 195 -26.30 -3.04 3.32
C TRP A 195 -27.67 -3.73 3.35
N ASP A 196 -27.95 -4.61 2.38
CA ASP A 196 -29.19 -5.40 2.38
C ASP A 196 -29.28 -6.32 3.61
N LEU A 197 -28.16 -6.95 3.99
CA LEU A 197 -28.08 -7.77 5.19
C LEU A 197 -28.26 -6.92 6.45
N MET A 198 -27.60 -5.76 6.52
CA MET A 198 -27.70 -4.84 7.65
C MET A 198 -29.14 -4.36 7.84
N LYS A 199 -29.81 -3.99 6.77
CA LYS A 199 -31.20 -3.55 6.76
C LYS A 199 -32.18 -4.63 7.25
N GLU A 200 -31.99 -5.89 6.85
CA GLU A 200 -32.83 -7.01 7.34
C GLU A 200 -32.57 -7.34 8.81
N ASN A 201 -31.44 -6.94 9.36
CA ASN A 201 -31.09 -7.08 10.77
C ASN A 201 -31.30 -5.80 11.59
N ASP A 202 -32.14 -4.87 11.11
CA ASP A 202 -32.41 -3.59 11.79
C ASP A 202 -31.14 -2.79 12.09
N TYR A 203 -30.12 -2.89 11.22
CA TYR A 203 -28.79 -2.27 11.32
C TYR A 203 -28.00 -2.67 12.58
N LYS A 204 -28.29 -3.84 13.15
CA LYS A 204 -27.53 -4.35 14.30
C LYS A 204 -26.09 -4.67 13.90
N ILE A 205 -25.12 -4.05 14.59
CA ILE A 205 -23.71 -4.41 14.49
C ILE A 205 -23.47 -5.67 15.34
N PRO A 206 -22.86 -6.76 14.81
CA PRO A 206 -22.56 -7.93 15.61
C PRO A 206 -21.51 -7.61 16.69
N GLU A 207 -21.65 -8.20 17.87
CA GLU A 207 -20.74 -8.00 19.01
C GLU A 207 -19.88 -9.24 19.31
N SER A 208 -20.00 -10.30 18.50
CA SER A 208 -19.21 -11.53 18.63
C SER A 208 -19.17 -12.31 17.33
N LEU A 209 -18.23 -13.26 17.23
CA LEU A 209 -18.12 -14.18 16.08
C LEU A 209 -19.39 -14.99 15.88
N GLU A 210 -20.06 -15.41 16.99
CA GLU A 210 -21.30 -16.17 16.93
C GLU A 210 -22.49 -15.34 16.41
N GLU A 211 -22.55 -14.05 16.75
CA GLU A 211 -23.57 -13.16 16.22
C GLU A 211 -23.37 -12.91 14.73
N TRP A 212 -22.13 -12.64 14.31
CA TRP A 212 -21.79 -12.50 12.89
C TRP A 212 -22.15 -13.77 12.11
N GLU A 213 -21.72 -14.94 12.59
CA GLU A 213 -22.04 -16.24 12.01
C GLU A 213 -23.57 -16.43 11.87
N THR A 214 -24.33 -16.09 12.92
CA THR A 214 -25.79 -16.21 12.94
C THR A 214 -26.45 -15.31 11.88
N MET A 215 -26.00 -14.05 11.76
CA MET A 215 -26.52 -13.12 10.75
C MET A 215 -26.33 -13.67 9.33
N LEU A 216 -25.14 -14.21 9.03
CA LEU A 216 -24.87 -14.80 7.72
C LEU A 216 -25.72 -16.04 7.46
N LYS A 217 -25.85 -16.95 8.43
CA LYS A 217 -26.67 -18.18 8.30
C LYS A 217 -28.14 -17.88 8.06
N ASP A 218 -28.70 -16.96 8.83
CA ASP A 218 -30.12 -16.59 8.73
C ASP A 218 -30.41 -15.94 7.37
N TYR A 219 -29.51 -15.05 6.90
CA TYR A 219 -29.66 -14.42 5.59
C TYR A 219 -29.54 -15.43 4.44
N ILE A 220 -28.53 -16.32 4.45
CA ILE A 220 -28.38 -17.39 3.44
C ILE A 220 -29.62 -18.30 3.43
N ALA A 221 -30.16 -18.65 4.59
CA ALA A 221 -31.36 -19.49 4.66
C ALA A 221 -32.59 -18.82 4.05
N ALA A 222 -32.72 -17.49 4.19
CA ALA A 222 -33.81 -16.71 3.60
C ALA A 222 -33.56 -16.42 2.11
N HIS A 223 -32.32 -16.18 1.72
CA HIS A 223 -31.89 -15.78 0.38
C HIS A 223 -30.75 -16.70 -0.13
N PRO A 224 -31.05 -17.97 -0.45
CA PRO A 224 -30.01 -18.93 -0.88
C PRO A 224 -29.38 -18.57 -2.23
N THR A 225 -30.04 -17.72 -3.01
CA THR A 225 -29.55 -17.20 -4.30
C THR A 225 -29.88 -15.72 -4.42
N THR A 226 -29.02 -14.99 -5.12
CA THR A 226 -29.28 -13.60 -5.51
C THR A 226 -30.39 -13.52 -6.56
N ASP A 227 -30.91 -12.32 -6.83
CA ASP A 227 -31.89 -12.07 -7.90
C ASP A 227 -31.37 -12.44 -9.29
N ASP A 228 -30.03 -12.34 -9.49
CA ASP A 228 -29.34 -12.72 -10.72
C ASP A 228 -29.08 -14.25 -10.81
N GLY A 229 -29.43 -15.01 -9.76
CA GLY A 229 -29.35 -16.47 -9.73
C GLY A 229 -27.98 -17.03 -9.31
N TYR A 230 -27.10 -16.23 -8.72
CA TYR A 230 -25.88 -16.71 -8.09
C TYR A 230 -26.16 -17.27 -6.70
N ASP A 231 -25.42 -18.30 -6.27
CA ASP A 231 -25.50 -18.79 -4.92
C ASP A 231 -24.98 -17.73 -3.94
N THR A 232 -25.71 -17.50 -2.84
CA THR A 232 -25.30 -16.56 -1.80
C THR A 232 -24.13 -17.11 -0.99
N ILE A 233 -23.05 -16.35 -0.88
CA ILE A 233 -21.82 -16.66 -0.14
C ILE A 233 -21.79 -15.85 1.15
N GLY A 234 -21.59 -16.48 2.30
CA GLY A 234 -21.54 -15.79 3.58
C GLY A 234 -20.30 -14.92 3.73
N LEU A 235 -19.14 -15.53 3.60
CA LEU A 235 -17.82 -14.88 3.70
C LEU A 235 -16.92 -15.40 2.58
N THR A 236 -16.12 -14.53 1.94
CA THR A 236 -15.06 -14.97 1.03
C THR A 236 -13.74 -14.33 1.38
N LEU A 237 -12.64 -14.97 1.03
CA LEU A 237 -11.26 -14.51 1.23
C LEU A 237 -10.48 -14.71 -0.07
N SER A 238 -9.36 -14.02 -0.25
CA SER A 238 -8.41 -14.20 -1.35
C SER A 238 -7.10 -14.75 -0.78
N CYS A 239 -6.82 -16.04 -1.00
CA CYS A 239 -5.70 -16.70 -0.35
C CYS A 239 -4.82 -17.53 -1.29
N SER A 240 -4.92 -17.34 -2.61
CA SER A 240 -4.08 -18.06 -3.58
C SER A 240 -2.71 -17.41 -3.81
N ASP A 241 -2.53 -16.18 -3.36
CA ASP A 241 -1.32 -15.38 -3.47
C ASP A 241 -1.14 -14.49 -2.22
N TRP A 242 -0.38 -13.41 -2.31
CA TRP A 242 -0.05 -12.52 -1.19
C TRP A 242 -1.28 -11.88 -0.52
N HIS A 243 -2.46 -11.82 -1.16
CA HIS A 243 -3.69 -11.29 -0.55
C HIS A 243 -4.14 -12.08 0.68
N TRP A 244 -3.56 -13.27 0.92
CA TRP A 244 -3.80 -13.99 2.17
C TRP A 244 -3.40 -13.18 3.42
N TYR A 245 -2.44 -12.25 3.28
CA TYR A 245 -2.08 -11.35 4.36
C TYR A 245 -3.24 -10.46 4.77
N ILE A 246 -3.90 -9.84 3.80
CA ILE A 246 -4.95 -8.84 4.04
C ILE A 246 -6.32 -9.47 4.31
N THR A 247 -6.63 -10.62 3.73
CA THR A 247 -7.97 -11.23 3.87
C THR A 247 -8.04 -12.34 4.91
N LEU A 248 -6.92 -13.01 5.23
CA LEU A 248 -6.88 -14.11 6.21
C LEU A 248 -6.06 -13.77 7.45
N ALA A 249 -4.84 -13.25 7.28
CA ALA A 249 -3.90 -13.08 8.38
C ALA A 249 -4.14 -11.79 9.19
N ASN A 250 -4.25 -10.62 8.55
CA ASN A 250 -4.47 -9.35 9.25
C ASN A 250 -5.80 -9.32 10.01
N PRO A 251 -6.93 -9.82 9.44
CA PRO A 251 -8.19 -9.88 10.17
C PRO A 251 -8.11 -10.62 11.51
N ALA A 252 -7.28 -11.66 11.61
CA ALA A 252 -7.08 -12.36 12.88
C ALA A 252 -6.52 -11.40 13.96
N GLY A 253 -5.52 -10.57 13.62
CA GLY A 253 -4.97 -9.57 14.53
C GLY A 253 -5.98 -8.49 14.94
N PHE A 254 -6.68 -7.87 13.98
CA PHE A 254 -7.69 -6.84 14.28
C PHE A 254 -8.82 -7.37 15.13
N ILE A 255 -9.41 -8.50 14.69
CA ILE A 255 -10.65 -9.04 15.25
C ILE A 255 -10.38 -9.71 16.59
N ALA A 256 -9.35 -10.58 16.66
CA ALA A 256 -9.14 -11.38 17.85
C ALA A 256 -8.31 -10.68 18.93
N ASP A 257 -7.29 -9.91 18.56
CA ASP A 257 -6.38 -9.26 19.52
C ASP A 257 -6.59 -7.75 19.64
N GLY A 258 -7.31 -7.12 18.71
CA GLY A 258 -7.40 -5.65 18.63
C GLY A 258 -6.06 -5.02 18.28
N ALA A 259 -5.21 -5.80 17.57
CA ALA A 259 -3.92 -5.34 17.13
C ALA A 259 -4.05 -4.52 15.84
N PRO A 260 -3.30 -3.43 15.69
CA PRO A 260 -3.23 -2.71 14.44
C PRO A 260 -2.55 -3.55 13.36
N ASP A 261 -2.57 -3.06 12.11
CA ASP A 261 -1.86 -3.72 11.01
C ASP A 261 -0.34 -3.59 11.18
N ASN A 262 0.24 -4.63 11.74
CA ASN A 262 1.69 -4.82 11.87
C ASN A 262 2.15 -6.08 11.11
N GLY A 263 1.44 -6.47 10.06
CA GLY A 263 1.67 -7.71 9.33
C GLY A 263 1.48 -8.93 10.22
N GLN A 264 2.47 -9.82 10.30
CA GLN A 264 2.41 -11.05 11.08
C GLN A 264 2.86 -10.88 12.54
N TRP A 265 2.96 -9.66 13.04
CA TRP A 265 3.52 -9.37 14.36
C TRP A 265 2.53 -8.70 15.29
N LEU A 266 2.50 -9.14 16.53
CA LEU A 266 1.90 -8.43 17.66
C LEU A 266 3.02 -7.71 18.40
N ILE A 267 2.86 -6.42 18.63
CA ILE A 267 3.84 -5.59 19.33
C ILE A 267 3.20 -5.10 20.62
N ASP A 268 3.81 -5.43 21.75
CA ASP A 268 3.30 -4.99 23.07
C ASP A 268 3.73 -3.56 23.42
N ASP A 269 3.17 -3.02 24.50
CA ASP A 269 3.46 -1.66 25.02
C ASP A 269 4.94 -1.46 25.41
N ASN A 270 5.73 -2.53 25.51
CA ASN A 270 7.16 -2.51 25.78
C ASN A 270 8.00 -2.76 24.51
N TYR A 271 7.35 -2.71 23.34
CA TYR A 271 7.95 -2.99 22.04
C TYR A 271 8.57 -4.39 21.92
N ASN A 272 7.98 -5.39 22.60
CA ASN A 272 8.35 -6.79 22.33
C ASN A 272 7.49 -7.33 21.20
N ALA A 273 8.12 -8.01 20.26
CA ALA A 273 7.49 -8.62 19.10
C ALA A 273 7.13 -10.09 19.38
N VAL A 274 5.92 -10.48 19.01
CA VAL A 274 5.45 -11.87 19.03
C VAL A 274 4.83 -12.17 17.67
N TYR A 275 5.20 -13.29 17.06
CA TYR A 275 4.56 -13.74 15.82
C TYR A 275 3.09 -14.06 16.09
N LYS A 276 2.18 -13.38 15.42
CA LYS A 276 0.76 -13.32 15.82
C LYS A 276 0.07 -14.67 15.86
N PHE A 277 0.44 -15.60 14.98
CA PHE A 277 -0.13 -16.97 14.97
C PHE A 277 0.25 -17.81 16.20
N CYS A 278 1.05 -17.26 17.13
CA CYS A 278 1.25 -17.81 18.47
C CYS A 278 0.18 -17.35 19.48
N SER A 279 -0.70 -16.41 19.12
CA SER A 279 -1.80 -15.95 19.97
C SER A 279 -2.90 -17.01 20.08
N GLU A 280 -3.32 -17.32 21.32
CA GLU A 280 -4.48 -18.20 21.54
C GLU A 280 -5.80 -17.58 21.06
N LYS A 281 -5.91 -16.24 21.05
CA LYS A 281 -7.10 -15.56 20.54
C LYS A 281 -7.21 -15.71 19.02
N GLU A 282 -6.10 -15.54 18.31
CA GLU A 282 -6.07 -15.79 16.87
C GLU A 282 -6.32 -17.27 16.53
N ARG A 283 -5.78 -18.19 17.32
CA ARG A 283 -6.08 -19.62 17.19
C ARG A 283 -7.58 -19.90 17.26
N GLU A 284 -8.32 -19.25 18.17
CA GLU A 284 -9.78 -19.38 18.26
C GLU A 284 -10.50 -18.75 17.05
N TYR A 285 -9.99 -17.65 16.50
CA TYR A 285 -10.50 -17.06 15.27
C TYR A 285 -10.34 -18.02 14.08
N PHE A 286 -9.18 -18.62 13.89
CA PHE A 286 -8.97 -19.62 12.83
C PHE A 286 -9.81 -20.89 13.04
N ARG A 287 -10.05 -21.28 14.29
CA ARG A 287 -10.97 -22.38 14.60
C ARG A 287 -12.41 -22.04 14.22
N TRP A 288 -12.81 -20.79 14.42
CA TRP A 288 -14.10 -20.30 13.97
C TRP A 288 -14.20 -20.32 12.44
N LEU A 289 -13.18 -19.85 11.71
CA LEU A 289 -13.13 -19.96 10.25
C LEU A 289 -13.25 -21.41 9.76
N SER A 290 -12.60 -22.36 10.44
CA SER A 290 -12.71 -23.80 10.12
C SER A 290 -14.17 -24.30 10.26
N ARG A 291 -14.90 -23.85 11.29
CA ARG A 291 -16.34 -24.17 11.40
C ARG A 291 -17.15 -23.53 10.27
N MET A 292 -16.88 -22.26 9.96
CA MET A 292 -17.55 -21.55 8.86
C MET A 292 -17.37 -22.27 7.51
N TYR A 293 -16.19 -22.85 7.30
CA TYR A 293 -15.89 -23.65 6.11
C TYR A 293 -16.65 -24.98 6.12
N ASP A 294 -16.61 -25.74 7.22
CA ASP A 294 -17.32 -27.03 7.36
C ASP A 294 -18.84 -26.86 7.18
N GLU A 295 -19.40 -25.72 7.57
CA GLU A 295 -20.82 -25.38 7.44
C GLU A 295 -21.21 -24.75 6.10
N GLY A 296 -20.23 -24.52 5.21
CA GLY A 296 -20.45 -23.96 3.88
C GLY A 296 -20.82 -22.49 3.86
N ILE A 297 -20.48 -21.72 4.90
CA ILE A 297 -20.68 -20.28 5.02
C ILE A 297 -19.48 -19.54 4.42
N LEU A 298 -18.26 -20.01 4.73
CA LEU A 298 -17.04 -19.54 4.07
C LEU A 298 -16.98 -20.16 2.65
N ASP A 299 -16.66 -19.33 1.67
CA ASP A 299 -16.50 -19.72 0.27
C ASP A 299 -15.58 -20.92 0.11
N SER A 300 -16.06 -21.98 -0.52
CA SER A 300 -15.31 -23.21 -0.71
C SER A 300 -14.04 -23.06 -1.57
N ASN A 301 -13.95 -21.98 -2.34
CA ASN A 301 -12.84 -21.71 -3.25
C ASN A 301 -11.84 -20.67 -2.72
N PHE A 302 -12.04 -20.15 -1.51
CA PHE A 302 -11.24 -19.03 -0.97
C PHE A 302 -9.72 -19.24 -1.05
N ALA A 303 -9.26 -20.49 -0.94
CA ALA A 303 -7.84 -20.86 -0.93
C ALA A 303 -7.24 -21.03 -2.34
N THR A 304 -8.07 -21.08 -3.39
CA THR A 304 -7.64 -21.44 -4.75
C THR A 304 -8.16 -20.51 -5.84
N GLN A 305 -9.11 -19.63 -5.52
CA GLN A 305 -9.59 -18.62 -6.46
C GLN A 305 -8.50 -17.58 -6.73
N THR A 306 -8.44 -17.05 -7.95
CA THR A 306 -7.58 -15.90 -8.23
C THR A 306 -8.15 -14.64 -7.59
N HIS A 307 -7.33 -13.59 -7.49
CA HIS A 307 -7.82 -12.30 -7.00
C HIS A 307 -8.92 -11.74 -7.91
N GLU A 308 -8.79 -11.89 -9.23
CA GLU A 308 -9.83 -11.48 -10.18
C GLU A 308 -11.16 -12.25 -9.96
N ASP A 309 -11.10 -13.55 -9.61
CA ASP A 309 -12.30 -14.33 -9.26
C ASP A 309 -12.94 -13.82 -7.96
N TYR A 310 -12.13 -13.42 -6.98
CA TYR A 310 -12.58 -12.80 -5.72
C TYR A 310 -13.32 -11.49 -5.99
N ILE A 311 -12.70 -10.56 -6.72
CA ILE A 311 -13.30 -9.27 -7.12
C ILE A 311 -14.58 -9.50 -7.94
N ALA A 312 -14.57 -10.44 -8.90
CA ALA A 312 -15.74 -10.75 -9.71
C ALA A 312 -16.92 -11.27 -8.87
N LYS A 313 -16.69 -12.11 -7.84
CA LYS A 313 -17.74 -12.57 -6.94
C LYS A 313 -18.35 -11.41 -6.14
N ILE A 314 -17.54 -10.49 -5.63
CA ILE A 314 -18.03 -9.29 -4.92
C ILE A 314 -18.86 -8.43 -5.88
N ALA A 315 -18.38 -8.18 -7.09
CA ALA A 315 -19.07 -7.36 -8.11
C ALA A 315 -20.41 -7.91 -8.57
N THR A 316 -20.70 -9.23 -8.43
CA THR A 316 -22.03 -9.76 -8.68
C THR A 316 -23.03 -9.45 -7.56
N GLY A 317 -22.55 -9.09 -6.36
CA GLY A 317 -23.37 -8.87 -5.16
C GLY A 317 -23.75 -10.16 -4.42
N GLN A 318 -23.11 -11.31 -4.73
CA GLN A 318 -23.41 -12.59 -4.08
C GLN A 318 -22.75 -12.78 -2.71
N VAL A 319 -21.72 -11.98 -2.38
CA VAL A 319 -20.92 -12.09 -1.16
C VAL A 319 -21.50 -11.19 -0.07
N LEU A 320 -21.91 -11.76 1.06
CA LEU A 320 -22.53 -11.01 2.15
C LEU A 320 -21.53 -10.26 3.02
N SER A 321 -20.34 -10.84 3.19
CA SER A 321 -19.31 -10.30 4.08
C SER A 321 -17.91 -10.53 3.55
N ILE A 322 -17.06 -9.55 3.80
CA ILE A 322 -15.61 -9.62 3.62
C ILE A 322 -14.91 -8.97 4.83
N VAL A 323 -13.64 -9.27 5.01
CA VAL A 323 -12.73 -8.50 5.87
C VAL A 323 -11.50 -8.22 5.05
N ASP A 324 -11.39 -6.99 4.57
CA ASP A 324 -10.40 -6.63 3.56
C ASP A 324 -10.15 -5.11 3.57
N SER A 325 -9.05 -4.68 2.98
CA SER A 325 -8.75 -3.27 2.78
C SER A 325 -9.56 -2.70 1.61
N ASN A 326 -10.15 -1.53 1.79
CA ASN A 326 -11.03 -0.92 0.78
C ASN A 326 -10.32 -0.71 -0.58
N TRP A 327 -9.02 -0.40 -0.58
CA TRP A 327 -8.24 -0.24 -1.82
C TRP A 327 -8.17 -1.54 -2.65
N ASP A 328 -8.29 -2.71 -2.03
CA ASP A 328 -8.19 -4.01 -2.70
C ASP A 328 -9.48 -4.40 -3.44
N TYR A 329 -10.66 -4.17 -2.84
CA TYR A 329 -11.95 -4.53 -3.45
C TYR A 329 -12.74 -3.36 -4.07
N ASN A 330 -12.17 -2.16 -4.12
CA ASN A 330 -12.89 -0.95 -4.57
C ASN A 330 -13.40 -1.03 -6.02
N ASP A 331 -12.72 -1.77 -6.89
CA ASP A 331 -13.19 -1.99 -8.27
C ASP A 331 -14.54 -2.71 -8.29
N ALA A 332 -14.74 -3.71 -7.42
CA ALA A 332 -16.02 -4.38 -7.28
C ALA A 332 -17.13 -3.43 -6.78
N ILE A 333 -16.80 -2.54 -5.84
CA ILE A 333 -17.74 -1.52 -5.35
C ILE A 333 -18.12 -0.53 -6.45
N THR A 334 -17.15 -0.10 -7.24
CA THR A 334 -17.39 0.77 -8.39
C THR A 334 -18.35 0.12 -9.40
N ILE A 335 -18.17 -1.17 -9.69
CA ILE A 335 -19.09 -1.92 -10.56
C ILE A 335 -20.49 -2.01 -9.96
N LEU A 336 -20.62 -2.33 -8.66
CA LEU A 336 -21.92 -2.40 -7.98
C LEU A 336 -22.67 -1.05 -7.98
N LYS A 337 -21.93 0.06 -7.78
CA LYS A 337 -22.48 1.42 -7.87
C LYS A 337 -22.97 1.73 -9.30
N ALA A 338 -22.17 1.44 -10.31
CA ALA A 338 -22.52 1.64 -11.72
C ALA A 338 -23.75 0.83 -12.15
N ASP A 339 -23.94 -0.38 -11.59
CA ASP A 339 -25.10 -1.24 -11.79
C ASP A 339 -26.33 -0.83 -10.97
N GLY A 340 -26.22 0.20 -10.12
CA GLY A 340 -27.28 0.66 -9.23
C GLY A 340 -27.61 -0.32 -8.08
N LYS A 341 -26.69 -1.23 -7.75
CA LYS A 341 -26.83 -2.25 -6.71
C LYS A 341 -26.32 -1.74 -5.35
N MET A 342 -26.77 -0.57 -4.89
CA MET A 342 -26.25 0.07 -3.67
C MET A 342 -26.41 -0.80 -2.42
N GLY A 343 -27.51 -1.55 -2.29
CA GLY A 343 -27.73 -2.49 -1.18
C GLY A 343 -26.73 -3.65 -1.14
N LYS A 344 -25.99 -3.90 -2.23
CA LYS A 344 -24.93 -4.92 -2.33
C LYS A 344 -23.54 -4.38 -2.04
N THR A 345 -23.38 -3.07 -1.88
CA THR A 345 -22.17 -2.48 -1.32
C THR A 345 -22.13 -2.70 0.20
N TYR A 346 -21.05 -2.34 0.85
CA TYR A 346 -20.81 -2.75 2.23
C TYR A 346 -20.90 -1.59 3.23
N ALA A 347 -21.42 -1.90 4.42
CA ALA A 347 -21.20 -1.16 5.64
C ALA A 347 -19.88 -1.61 6.26
N GLU A 348 -18.98 -0.69 6.52
CA GLU A 348 -17.73 -0.93 7.24
C GLU A 348 -17.98 -0.73 8.74
N LEU A 349 -17.68 -1.75 9.55
CA LEU A 349 -18.14 -1.82 10.93
C LEU A 349 -16.99 -2.02 11.92
N PRO A 350 -17.03 -1.37 13.10
CA PRO A 350 -16.02 -1.55 14.15
C PRO A 350 -16.23 -2.90 14.86
N PHE A 351 -15.75 -3.96 14.25
CA PHE A 351 -15.96 -5.32 14.75
C PHE A 351 -14.72 -5.92 15.39
N THR A 352 -14.92 -6.58 16.52
CA THR A 352 -13.92 -7.42 17.21
C THR A 352 -14.59 -8.67 17.75
N ALA A 353 -13.82 -9.70 18.07
CA ALA A 353 -14.33 -10.99 18.56
C ALA A 353 -15.02 -10.89 19.93
N SER A 354 -14.83 -9.78 20.65
CA SER A 354 -15.43 -9.51 21.97
C SER A 354 -15.55 -8.01 22.20
N PRO A 355 -16.61 -7.52 22.87
CA PRO A 355 -16.76 -6.10 23.23
C PRO A 355 -15.63 -5.56 24.15
N ASP A 356 -14.88 -6.44 24.79
CA ASP A 356 -13.73 -6.06 25.61
C ASP A 356 -12.48 -5.69 24.81
N ILE A 357 -12.50 -5.93 23.47
CA ILE A 357 -11.42 -5.65 22.55
C ILE A 357 -11.75 -4.37 21.79
N LYS A 358 -10.87 -3.36 21.84
CA LYS A 358 -11.02 -2.15 21.04
C LYS A 358 -10.70 -2.42 19.57
N CYS A 359 -11.55 -1.97 18.66
CA CYS A 359 -11.27 -2.01 17.24
C CYS A 359 -10.15 -1.00 16.90
N PRO A 360 -9.02 -1.44 16.32
CA PRO A 360 -7.85 -0.60 16.16
C PRO A 360 -7.82 0.22 14.86
N THR A 361 -8.86 0.19 14.05
CA THR A 361 -8.87 0.75 12.68
C THR A 361 -8.44 2.20 12.59
N LEU A 362 -8.89 3.05 13.53
CA LEU A 362 -8.53 4.47 13.58
C LEU A 362 -7.32 4.76 14.47
N MET A 363 -6.65 3.73 15.00
CA MET A 363 -5.44 3.92 15.79
C MET A 363 -4.32 4.49 14.91
N TYR A 364 -3.84 5.69 15.25
CA TYR A 364 -2.68 6.25 14.58
C TYR A 364 -1.40 5.54 15.03
N GLN A 365 -0.66 4.98 14.09
CA GLN A 365 0.52 4.17 14.38
C GLN A 365 1.86 4.91 14.22
N GLY A 366 1.82 6.22 13.93
CA GLY A 366 3.01 7.00 13.58
C GLY A 366 3.37 6.90 12.10
N LEU A 367 4.46 7.56 11.71
CA LEU A 367 4.95 7.51 10.32
C LEU A 367 5.47 6.11 10.00
N THR A 368 5.03 5.56 8.90
CA THR A 368 5.52 4.29 8.34
C THR A 368 6.67 4.58 7.39
N THR A 369 7.85 3.99 7.60
CA THR A 369 9.09 4.34 6.90
C THR A 369 9.76 3.19 6.15
N GLY A 370 9.27 1.96 6.32
CA GLY A 370 9.89 0.76 5.75
C GLY A 370 9.78 0.65 4.23
N TYR A 371 8.76 1.27 3.64
CA TYR A 371 8.55 1.33 2.20
C TYR A 371 8.73 2.75 1.70
N GLY A 372 9.51 2.93 0.64
CA GLY A 372 9.76 4.26 0.11
C GLY A 372 10.51 4.26 -1.21
N VAL A 373 10.62 5.44 -1.82
CA VAL A 373 11.36 5.67 -3.06
C VAL A 373 12.77 6.13 -2.74
N GLY A 374 13.77 5.41 -3.25
CA GLY A 374 15.18 5.75 -3.17
C GLY A 374 15.77 6.15 -4.53
N ILE A 375 16.90 6.83 -4.49
CA ILE A 375 17.72 7.17 -5.68
C ILE A 375 18.86 6.16 -5.75
N SER A 376 19.10 5.56 -6.91
CA SER A 376 20.17 4.59 -7.09
C SER A 376 21.54 5.23 -7.32
N VAL A 377 22.60 4.43 -7.15
CA VAL A 377 23.98 4.84 -7.46
C VAL A 377 24.23 5.03 -8.97
N ASP A 378 23.39 4.47 -9.82
CA ASP A 378 23.47 4.59 -11.28
C ASP A 378 22.72 5.82 -11.82
N CYS A 379 21.98 6.56 -10.98
CA CYS A 379 21.29 7.79 -11.38
C CYS A 379 22.31 8.84 -11.87
N GLU A 380 22.19 9.24 -13.14
CA GLU A 380 23.13 10.17 -13.77
C GLU A 380 23.05 11.60 -13.18
N ASP A 381 21.86 12.02 -12.71
CA ASP A 381 21.64 13.34 -12.10
C ASP A 381 20.81 13.26 -10.82
N PRO A 382 21.42 12.84 -9.68
CA PRO A 382 20.73 12.74 -8.40
C PRO A 382 20.15 14.08 -7.90
N VAL A 383 20.71 15.21 -8.35
CA VAL A 383 20.20 16.54 -7.98
C VAL A 383 18.84 16.77 -8.65
N ARG A 384 18.70 16.45 -9.91
CA ARG A 384 17.40 16.54 -10.59
C ARG A 384 16.39 15.51 -10.06
N ALA A 385 16.87 14.32 -9.70
CA ALA A 385 16.02 13.30 -9.10
C ALA A 385 15.44 13.75 -7.75
N ILE A 386 16.27 14.32 -6.85
CA ILE A 386 15.76 14.83 -5.57
C ILE A 386 14.87 16.07 -5.75
N GLN A 387 15.14 16.93 -6.73
CA GLN A 387 14.28 18.08 -7.05
C GLN A 387 12.91 17.64 -7.59
N PHE A 388 12.85 16.56 -8.35
CA PHE A 388 11.60 15.94 -8.78
C PHE A 388 10.79 15.43 -7.58
N LEU A 389 11.43 14.71 -6.66
CA LEU A 389 10.77 14.23 -5.42
C LEU A 389 10.35 15.41 -4.54
N ASP A 390 11.15 16.48 -4.48
CA ASP A 390 10.82 17.70 -3.74
C ASP A 390 9.61 18.43 -4.35
N TYR A 391 9.50 18.47 -5.69
CA TYR A 391 8.32 19.04 -6.36
C TYR A 391 7.05 18.26 -6.00
N LEU A 392 7.10 16.93 -5.98
CA LEU A 392 5.95 16.11 -5.57
C LEU A 392 5.54 16.37 -4.10
N CYS A 393 6.48 16.75 -3.24
CA CYS A 393 6.20 17.18 -1.85
C CYS A 393 5.71 18.63 -1.73
N SER A 394 5.73 19.42 -2.80
CA SER A 394 5.28 20.82 -2.78
C SER A 394 3.75 20.94 -2.74
N ASP A 395 3.24 22.10 -2.34
CA ASP A 395 1.79 22.39 -2.36
C ASP A 395 1.22 22.18 -3.76
N GLU A 396 1.92 22.64 -4.81
CA GLU A 396 1.51 22.48 -6.20
C GLU A 396 1.50 21.00 -6.62
N GLY A 397 2.57 20.23 -6.32
CA GLY A 397 2.69 18.82 -6.63
C GLY A 397 1.61 17.99 -5.93
N GLN A 398 1.37 18.23 -4.64
CA GLN A 398 0.33 17.54 -3.87
C GLN A 398 -1.08 17.82 -4.42
N VAL A 399 -1.39 19.07 -4.75
CA VAL A 399 -2.68 19.42 -5.39
C VAL A 399 -2.80 18.73 -6.74
N LEU A 400 -1.74 18.76 -7.56
CA LEU A 400 -1.76 18.17 -8.89
C LEU A 400 -2.03 16.66 -8.85
N VAL A 401 -1.35 15.90 -7.99
CA VAL A 401 -1.53 14.44 -7.94
C VAL A 401 -2.86 14.00 -7.32
N HIS A 402 -3.46 14.83 -6.44
CA HIS A 402 -4.71 14.48 -5.76
C HIS A 402 -5.97 15.10 -6.39
N TRP A 403 -5.88 16.33 -6.90
CA TRP A 403 -7.01 17.06 -7.46
C TRP A 403 -7.00 17.07 -8.99
N GLY A 404 -5.83 16.88 -9.62
CA GLY A 404 -5.67 16.97 -11.07
C GLY A 404 -5.51 18.38 -11.57
N ILE A 405 -6.10 18.69 -12.71
CA ILE A 405 -5.94 19.94 -13.46
C ILE A 405 -7.08 20.90 -13.12
N GLU A 406 -6.72 22.16 -12.75
CA GLU A 406 -7.67 23.25 -12.53
C GLU A 406 -8.50 23.51 -13.80
N ASP A 407 -9.77 23.86 -13.63
CA ASP A 407 -10.76 24.05 -14.69
C ASP A 407 -11.09 22.77 -15.51
N VAL A 408 -10.55 21.60 -15.11
CA VAL A 408 -10.81 20.30 -15.74
C VAL A 408 -11.35 19.32 -14.69
N ASN A 409 -10.53 18.95 -13.70
CA ASN A 409 -10.90 17.99 -12.66
C ASN A 409 -11.41 18.67 -11.40
N TYR A 410 -10.99 19.90 -11.13
CA TYR A 410 -11.48 20.71 -10.02
C TYR A 410 -11.60 22.19 -10.40
N PHE A 411 -12.33 22.91 -9.60
CA PHE A 411 -12.60 24.34 -9.76
C PHE A 411 -12.37 25.08 -8.45
N ILE A 412 -12.21 26.39 -8.52
CA ILE A 412 -12.07 27.27 -7.36
C ILE A 412 -13.36 28.05 -7.17
N ASP A 413 -13.91 28.06 -5.96
CA ASP A 413 -15.09 28.85 -5.61
C ASP A 413 -14.78 30.35 -5.36
N ASP A 414 -15.81 31.14 -5.08
CA ASP A 414 -15.67 32.60 -4.81
C ASP A 414 -14.88 32.87 -3.50
N GLU A 415 -14.70 31.90 -2.63
CA GLU A 415 -13.97 31.97 -1.35
C GLU A 415 -12.52 31.50 -1.49
N GLY A 416 -12.19 30.91 -2.63
CA GLY A 416 -10.85 30.42 -2.97
C GLY A 416 -10.63 28.94 -2.63
N HIS A 417 -11.69 28.18 -2.33
CA HIS A 417 -11.59 26.76 -2.01
C HIS A 417 -11.76 25.88 -3.26
N ARG A 418 -11.06 24.75 -3.27
CA ARG A 418 -11.20 23.73 -4.32
C ARG A 418 -12.48 22.94 -4.15
N TYR A 419 -13.15 22.67 -5.26
CA TYR A 419 -14.29 21.74 -5.30
C TYR A 419 -14.31 20.96 -6.62
N ARG A 420 -14.99 19.82 -6.63
CA ARG A 420 -15.29 19.03 -7.83
C ARG A 420 -16.76 19.15 -8.17
N THR A 421 -17.09 19.07 -9.46
CA THR A 421 -18.50 19.01 -9.89
C THR A 421 -19.10 17.64 -9.59
N ASP A 422 -20.44 17.58 -9.53
CA ASP A 422 -21.17 16.32 -9.35
C ASP A 422 -20.80 15.31 -10.47
N GLU A 423 -20.59 15.78 -11.72
CA GLU A 423 -20.20 14.95 -12.86
C GLU A 423 -18.79 14.36 -12.68
N GLU A 424 -17.85 15.14 -12.15
CA GLU A 424 -16.47 14.66 -11.87
C GLU A 424 -16.46 13.66 -10.71
N ILE A 425 -17.27 13.90 -9.68
CA ILE A 425 -17.43 12.97 -8.56
C ILE A 425 -18.04 11.66 -9.05
N GLU A 426 -19.15 11.72 -9.83
CA GLU A 426 -19.80 10.53 -10.39
C GLU A 426 -18.82 9.74 -11.30
N TYR A 427 -18.06 10.44 -12.15
CA TYR A 427 -17.07 9.82 -13.02
C TYR A 427 -15.99 9.10 -12.21
N SER A 428 -15.45 9.74 -11.18
CA SER A 428 -14.40 9.14 -10.32
C SER A 428 -14.90 7.94 -9.50
N GLU A 429 -16.22 7.81 -9.26
CA GLU A 429 -16.79 6.76 -8.44
C GLU A 429 -17.40 5.59 -9.22
N THR A 430 -17.63 5.78 -10.52
CA THR A 430 -18.31 4.78 -11.35
C THR A 430 -17.47 4.23 -12.51
N ASP A 431 -16.29 4.80 -12.77
CA ASP A 431 -15.39 4.37 -13.84
C ASP A 431 -14.06 3.86 -13.26
N THR A 432 -13.77 2.57 -13.39
CA THR A 432 -12.54 1.92 -12.90
C THR A 432 -11.27 2.44 -13.59
N GLU A 433 -11.39 3.00 -14.81
CA GLU A 433 -10.27 3.55 -15.56
C GLU A 433 -10.03 5.05 -15.27
N TYR A 434 -10.83 5.65 -14.37
CA TYR A 434 -10.74 7.08 -14.06
C TYR A 434 -9.33 7.54 -13.72
N LYS A 435 -8.70 6.89 -12.74
CA LYS A 435 -7.34 7.24 -12.28
C LYS A 435 -6.33 7.13 -13.40
N LYS A 436 -6.36 6.04 -14.15
CA LYS A 436 -5.44 5.79 -15.26
C LYS A 436 -5.64 6.76 -16.43
N THR A 437 -6.89 7.17 -16.69
CA THR A 437 -7.22 8.08 -17.78
C THR A 437 -6.89 9.53 -17.47
N THR A 438 -7.13 9.96 -16.24
CA THR A 438 -6.96 11.35 -15.81
C THR A 438 -5.61 11.61 -15.16
N GLY A 439 -5.02 10.60 -14.52
CA GLY A 439 -3.86 10.69 -13.64
C GLY A 439 -4.19 11.12 -12.21
N VAL A 440 -5.44 11.52 -11.94
CA VAL A 440 -5.88 11.96 -10.60
C VAL A 440 -5.87 10.78 -9.63
N GLY A 441 -5.06 10.88 -8.58
CA GLY A 441 -4.86 9.80 -7.62
C GLY A 441 -4.13 8.58 -8.19
N TRP A 442 -3.42 8.72 -9.33
CA TRP A 442 -2.58 7.68 -9.91
C TRP A 442 -1.10 7.86 -9.57
N HIS A 443 -0.60 9.10 -9.58
CA HIS A 443 0.81 9.44 -9.37
C HIS A 443 1.15 9.90 -7.94
N ASN A 444 0.24 9.74 -6.98
CA ASN A 444 0.52 10.01 -5.58
C ASN A 444 1.31 8.88 -4.90
N TYR A 445 1.03 7.62 -5.23
CA TYR A 445 1.75 6.45 -4.73
C TYR A 445 2.71 5.89 -5.81
N PRO A 446 3.95 5.49 -5.46
CA PRO A 446 4.50 5.34 -4.12
C PRO A 446 5.33 6.57 -3.63
N PHE A 447 5.02 7.76 -4.09
CA PHE A 447 5.73 8.98 -3.69
C PHE A 447 5.19 9.53 -2.36
N PRO A 448 5.96 10.41 -1.67
CA PRO A 448 5.48 11.05 -0.45
C PRO A 448 4.20 11.85 -0.66
N THR A 449 3.26 11.72 0.27
CA THR A 449 1.97 12.42 0.19
C THR A 449 1.48 12.83 1.58
N TYR A 450 0.71 13.93 1.65
CA TYR A 450 -0.05 14.25 2.85
C TYR A 450 -1.26 13.32 3.01
N GLY A 451 -1.60 13.02 4.27
CA GLY A 451 -2.87 12.38 4.59
C GLY A 451 -4.07 13.32 4.50
N ASP A 452 -5.26 12.75 4.63
CA ASP A 452 -6.51 13.50 4.56
C ASP A 452 -6.62 14.55 5.67
N GLY A 453 -7.36 15.62 5.39
CA GLY A 453 -7.62 16.70 6.34
C GLY A 453 -6.46 17.67 6.56
N ILE A 454 -5.30 17.48 5.93
CA ILE A 454 -4.23 18.47 5.93
C ILE A 454 -4.59 19.57 4.93
N GLU A 455 -4.65 20.81 5.43
CA GLU A 455 -5.02 21.99 4.62
C GLU A 455 -3.77 22.72 4.13
N ASP A 456 -3.87 23.29 2.92
CA ASP A 456 -2.91 24.25 2.42
C ASP A 456 -3.21 25.69 2.89
N SER A 457 -2.47 26.66 2.36
CA SER A 457 -2.64 28.08 2.72
C SER A 457 -3.98 28.70 2.27
N THR A 458 -4.74 28.04 1.41
CA THR A 458 -6.07 28.49 0.95
C THR A 458 -7.19 27.99 1.87
N GLY A 459 -6.89 27.05 2.78
CA GLY A 459 -7.87 26.36 3.61
C GLY A 459 -8.55 25.19 2.91
N SER A 460 -8.05 24.79 1.73
CA SER A 460 -8.48 23.56 1.06
C SER A 460 -7.56 22.41 1.44
N THR A 461 -8.10 21.20 1.55
CA THR A 461 -7.31 19.99 1.82
C THR A 461 -6.43 19.62 0.63
N TYR A 462 -5.23 19.05 0.89
CA TYR A 462 -4.37 18.53 -0.19
C TYR A 462 -5.00 17.34 -0.91
N THR A 463 -5.76 16.51 -0.20
CA THR A 463 -6.49 15.38 -0.79
C THR A 463 -7.93 15.78 -1.11
N THR A 464 -8.61 15.00 -1.95
CA THR A 464 -10.03 15.20 -2.26
C THR A 464 -10.97 14.67 -1.17
N VAL A 465 -10.40 14.06 -0.12
CA VAL A 465 -11.13 13.48 1.01
C VAL A 465 -11.18 14.49 2.16
N SER A 466 -12.37 14.92 2.50
CA SER A 466 -12.66 15.79 3.65
C SER A 466 -13.94 15.31 4.33
N LYS A 467 -14.23 15.82 5.53
CA LYS A 467 -15.49 15.50 6.22
C LYS A 467 -16.70 15.75 5.32
N ASP A 468 -16.77 16.94 4.73
CA ASP A 468 -17.92 17.34 3.91
C ASP A 468 -18.01 16.48 2.64
N SER A 469 -16.88 16.20 1.96
CA SER A 469 -16.87 15.37 0.76
C SER A 469 -17.28 13.91 1.02
N VAL A 470 -17.02 13.39 2.21
CA VAL A 470 -17.47 12.04 2.61
C VAL A 470 -18.97 12.04 2.90
N ILE A 471 -19.47 13.03 3.64
CA ILE A 471 -20.91 13.15 3.96
C ILE A 471 -21.74 13.33 2.67
N ASP A 472 -21.28 14.17 1.75
CA ASP A 472 -21.97 14.46 0.49
C ASP A 472 -22.08 13.23 -0.43
N LYS A 473 -21.20 12.24 -0.28
CA LYS A 473 -21.19 11.01 -1.06
C LYS A 473 -22.09 9.91 -0.51
N TYR A 474 -22.62 10.05 0.70
CA TYR A 474 -23.45 9.00 1.28
C TYR A 474 -24.73 8.80 0.49
N ASN A 475 -24.95 7.55 0.06
CA ASN A 475 -26.18 7.13 -0.60
C ASN A 475 -27.31 6.84 0.38
N GLU A 476 -28.51 6.53 -0.13
CA GLU A 476 -29.71 6.28 0.70
C GLU A 476 -29.53 5.12 1.70
N GLU A 477 -28.81 4.05 1.34
CA GLU A 477 -28.58 2.89 2.22
C GLU A 477 -27.64 3.26 3.37
N GLN A 478 -26.57 4.01 3.06
CA GLN A 478 -25.63 4.52 4.05
C GLN A 478 -26.33 5.50 5.02
N LEU A 479 -27.07 6.47 4.49
CA LEU A 479 -27.81 7.43 5.30
C LEU A 479 -28.83 6.75 6.22
N ALA A 480 -29.50 5.68 5.77
CA ALA A 480 -30.42 4.92 6.60
C ALA A 480 -29.69 4.19 7.75
N GLY A 481 -28.50 3.66 7.51
CA GLY A 481 -27.65 3.06 8.55
C GLY A 481 -27.18 4.09 9.57
N LEU A 482 -26.66 5.23 9.11
CA LEU A 482 -26.21 6.33 9.98
C LEU A 482 -27.34 6.86 10.88
N ASP A 483 -28.56 7.03 10.31
CA ASP A 483 -29.75 7.42 11.10
C ASP A 483 -30.09 6.38 12.16
N ALA A 484 -30.03 5.08 11.82
CA ALA A 484 -30.28 4.00 12.76
C ALA A 484 -29.27 3.95 13.91
N TRP A 485 -28.01 4.27 13.65
CA TRP A 485 -26.95 4.33 14.66
C TRP A 485 -26.88 5.68 15.39
N GLY A 486 -27.48 6.73 14.83
CA GLY A 486 -27.48 8.07 15.41
C GLY A 486 -26.12 8.78 15.31
N VAL A 487 -25.38 8.52 14.25
CA VAL A 487 -24.05 9.09 13.95
C VAL A 487 -24.09 9.90 12.65
N GLU A 488 -23.13 10.81 12.46
CA GLU A 488 -23.02 11.62 11.25
C GLU A 488 -22.19 10.93 10.16
N MET A 489 -21.14 10.20 10.57
CA MET A 489 -20.22 9.50 9.69
C MET A 489 -20.00 8.06 10.17
N LEU A 490 -19.58 7.16 9.26
CA LEU A 490 -19.24 5.78 9.62
C LEU A 490 -18.10 5.71 10.65
N ILE A 491 -17.11 6.61 10.54
CA ILE A 491 -16.00 6.66 11.49
C ILE A 491 -16.42 7.01 12.94
N ASP A 492 -17.57 7.64 13.12
CA ASP A 492 -18.10 7.96 14.47
C ASP A 492 -18.51 6.70 15.25
N LEU A 493 -18.62 5.56 14.57
CA LEU A 493 -18.88 4.25 15.21
C LEU A 493 -17.61 3.67 15.87
N TYR A 494 -16.43 4.12 15.48
CA TYR A 494 -15.16 3.53 15.88
C TYR A 494 -14.57 4.23 17.10
N PRO A 495 -13.74 3.51 17.91
CA PRO A 495 -12.88 4.18 18.87
C PRO A 495 -11.99 5.21 18.15
N GLN A 496 -11.95 6.44 18.71
CA GLN A 496 -11.25 7.55 18.08
C GLN A 496 -9.72 7.48 18.33
N PRO A 497 -8.90 8.12 17.47
CA PRO A 497 -7.44 8.08 17.59
C PRO A 497 -6.89 8.48 18.97
N ASP A 498 -7.54 9.44 19.65
CA ASP A 498 -7.15 9.93 20.97
C ASP A 498 -7.46 8.95 22.13
N GLU A 499 -8.17 7.87 21.83
CA GLU A 499 -8.39 6.78 22.77
C GLU A 499 -7.25 5.74 22.79
N PHE A 500 -6.28 5.86 21.91
CA PHE A 500 -5.11 4.99 21.80
C PHE A 500 -3.83 5.75 22.12
N GLU A 501 -2.82 5.04 22.62
CA GLU A 501 -1.47 5.59 22.72
C GLU A 501 -0.78 5.48 21.36
N THR A 502 -0.24 6.60 20.85
CA THR A 502 0.54 6.59 19.60
C THR A 502 1.93 6.03 19.90
N PRO A 503 2.37 4.99 19.21
CA PRO A 503 3.71 4.46 19.40
C PRO A 503 4.77 5.46 18.91
N LEU A 504 5.93 5.50 19.57
CA LEU A 504 7.05 6.37 19.16
C LEU A 504 7.58 6.00 17.78
N TYR A 505 7.48 4.74 17.42
CA TYR A 505 7.89 4.22 16.14
C TYR A 505 6.91 3.15 15.68
N SER A 506 6.45 3.22 14.43
CA SER A 506 5.58 2.21 13.85
C SER A 506 6.32 0.89 13.70
N ALA A 507 5.63 -0.23 13.90
CA ALA A 507 6.27 -1.53 13.96
C ALA A 507 6.73 -2.01 12.58
N ILE A 508 5.91 -2.58 11.77
CA ILE A 508 6.36 -3.47 10.71
C ILE A 508 6.89 -2.79 9.45
N TRP A 509 6.33 -1.63 9.12
CA TRP A 509 6.71 -0.87 7.93
C TRP A 509 7.79 0.17 8.22
N ALA A 510 8.25 0.20 9.47
CA ALA A 510 9.01 1.30 10.02
C ALA A 510 10.51 1.25 9.75
N TYR A 511 11.01 0.23 9.07
CA TYR A 511 12.46 0.08 8.84
C TYR A 511 12.73 -0.86 7.65
N ALA A 512 13.89 -0.69 7.05
CA ALA A 512 14.42 -1.69 6.15
C ALA A 512 14.88 -2.91 6.97
N LYS A 513 14.32 -4.07 6.71
CA LYS A 513 14.58 -5.30 7.48
C LYS A 513 15.98 -5.81 7.20
N PRO A 514 16.82 -6.11 8.22
CA PRO A 514 18.10 -6.79 7.99
C PRO A 514 17.89 -8.11 7.23
N SER A 515 18.79 -8.42 6.30
CA SER A 515 18.67 -9.61 5.43
C SER A 515 18.50 -10.90 6.23
N GLU A 516 19.22 -11.04 7.36
CA GLU A 516 19.09 -12.22 8.23
C GLU A 516 17.68 -12.39 8.83
N PHE A 517 17.04 -11.28 9.22
CA PHE A 517 15.66 -11.30 9.72
C PHE A 517 14.68 -11.60 8.58
N ALA A 518 14.84 -10.94 7.43
CA ALA A 518 13.98 -11.12 6.26
C ALA A 518 13.99 -12.58 5.76
N GLU A 519 15.16 -13.25 5.77
CA GLU A 519 15.26 -14.67 5.41
C GLU A 519 14.47 -15.58 6.35
N ILE A 520 14.51 -15.33 7.67
CA ILE A 520 13.74 -16.13 8.64
C ILE A 520 12.24 -15.81 8.49
N GLU A 521 11.87 -14.55 8.38
CA GLU A 521 10.47 -14.13 8.21
C GLU A 521 9.84 -14.77 6.98
N ALA A 522 10.53 -14.78 5.83
CA ALA A 522 10.05 -15.45 4.62
C ALA A 522 9.82 -16.95 4.84
N LEU A 523 10.70 -17.63 5.60
CA LEU A 523 10.51 -19.04 5.94
C LEU A 523 9.32 -19.28 6.89
N LEU A 524 9.08 -18.35 7.82
CA LEU A 524 7.89 -18.41 8.69
C LEU A 524 6.61 -18.31 7.85
N ASP A 525 6.56 -17.41 6.87
CA ASP A 525 5.41 -17.21 6.01
C ASP A 525 5.17 -18.38 5.06
N GLU A 526 6.23 -18.96 4.48
CA GLU A 526 6.14 -20.18 3.66
C GLU A 526 5.53 -21.36 4.42
N ILE A 527 5.72 -21.41 5.74
CA ILE A 527 5.12 -22.45 6.60
C ILE A 527 3.72 -22.06 7.03
N ALA A 528 3.52 -20.83 7.50
CA ALA A 528 2.25 -20.38 8.08
C ALA A 528 1.13 -20.39 7.07
N TRP A 529 1.33 -19.81 5.89
CA TRP A 529 0.30 -19.69 4.86
C TRP A 529 -0.38 -21.02 4.51
N PRO A 530 0.30 -22.05 3.97
CA PRO A 530 -0.35 -23.32 3.64
C PRO A 530 -0.87 -24.06 4.88
N ALA A 531 -0.24 -23.88 6.05
CA ALA A 531 -0.68 -24.51 7.28
C ALA A 531 -1.98 -23.91 7.81
N LEU A 532 -2.17 -22.58 7.75
CA LEU A 532 -3.41 -21.91 8.12
C LEU A 532 -4.56 -22.31 7.17
N ILE A 533 -4.31 -22.33 5.86
CA ILE A 533 -5.28 -22.82 4.88
C ILE A 533 -5.68 -24.27 5.22
N LYS A 534 -4.73 -25.13 5.54
CA LYS A 534 -5.00 -26.50 5.96
C LYS A 534 -5.83 -26.57 7.25
N CYS A 535 -5.53 -25.72 8.25
CA CYS A 535 -6.32 -25.62 9.48
C CYS A 535 -7.78 -25.26 9.21
N VAL A 536 -8.03 -24.40 8.24
CA VAL A 536 -9.39 -23.95 7.88
C VAL A 536 -10.12 -24.98 7.01
N THR A 537 -9.45 -25.61 6.04
CA THR A 537 -10.08 -26.47 5.01
C THR A 537 -10.22 -27.93 5.41
N GLU A 538 -9.42 -28.44 6.36
CA GLU A 538 -9.58 -29.78 6.89
C GLU A 538 -10.70 -29.80 7.95
N PRO A 539 -11.33 -31.00 8.21
CA PRO A 539 -12.37 -31.12 9.22
C PRO A 539 -11.96 -30.47 10.56
N VAL A 540 -12.86 -29.73 11.17
CA VAL A 540 -12.58 -28.96 12.42
C VAL A 540 -12.05 -29.87 13.55
N SER A 541 -12.35 -31.18 13.51
CA SER A 541 -11.78 -32.16 14.45
C SER A 541 -10.26 -32.31 14.37
N ASN A 542 -9.63 -31.91 13.28
CA ASN A 542 -8.20 -31.96 13.04
C ASN A 542 -7.50 -30.62 13.36
N PHE A 543 -8.27 -29.59 13.63
CA PHE A 543 -7.78 -28.22 13.76
C PHE A 543 -6.62 -28.12 14.75
N ASP A 544 -6.80 -28.59 15.99
CA ASP A 544 -5.76 -28.47 17.02
C ASP A 544 -4.46 -29.16 16.63
N ALA A 545 -4.57 -30.37 16.07
CA ALA A 545 -3.38 -31.10 15.65
C ALA A 545 -2.64 -30.43 14.49
N ASN A 546 -3.37 -29.82 13.54
CA ASN A 546 -2.77 -29.10 12.44
C ASN A 546 -2.12 -27.80 12.93
N TYR A 547 -2.77 -27.06 13.84
CA TYR A 547 -2.26 -25.82 14.39
C TYR A 547 -1.00 -26.05 15.25
N ASP A 548 -1.01 -27.06 16.12
CA ASP A 548 0.15 -27.43 16.94
C ASP A 548 1.34 -27.88 16.07
N GLN A 549 1.07 -28.56 14.93
CA GLN A 549 2.11 -28.93 13.99
C GLN A 549 2.71 -27.69 13.31
N MET A 550 1.87 -26.72 12.90
CA MET A 550 2.34 -25.44 12.34
C MET A 550 3.29 -24.74 13.32
N LEU A 551 2.87 -24.55 14.58
CA LEU A 551 3.73 -23.90 15.58
C LEU A 551 5.05 -24.63 15.79
N SER A 552 5.04 -25.97 15.76
CA SER A 552 6.26 -26.77 15.86
C SER A 552 7.18 -26.61 14.64
N ASP A 553 6.62 -26.48 13.44
CA ASP A 553 7.38 -26.28 12.22
C ASP A 553 7.99 -24.87 12.15
N LEU A 554 7.25 -23.85 12.60
CA LEU A 554 7.72 -22.47 12.73
C LEU A 554 8.90 -22.37 13.70
N GLU A 555 8.81 -23.01 14.87
CA GLU A 555 9.91 -23.05 15.83
C GLU A 555 11.15 -23.74 15.23
N GLY A 556 10.93 -24.75 14.37
CA GLY A 556 11.99 -25.48 13.67
C GLY A 556 12.82 -24.65 12.69
N VAL A 557 12.32 -23.48 12.24
CA VAL A 557 13.01 -22.57 11.30
C VAL A 557 13.49 -21.28 11.94
N GLY A 558 13.29 -21.07 13.25
CA GLY A 558 13.87 -19.95 13.98
C GLY A 558 12.86 -18.90 14.46
N LEU A 559 11.61 -19.29 14.72
CA LEU A 559 10.57 -18.40 15.22
C LEU A 559 11.02 -17.58 16.45
N SER A 560 11.59 -18.24 17.47
CA SER A 560 12.06 -17.56 18.68
C SER A 560 13.19 -16.55 18.37
N ASP A 561 14.10 -16.90 17.47
CA ASP A 561 15.19 -16.00 17.06
C ASP A 561 14.64 -14.77 16.33
N ALA A 562 13.65 -14.94 15.45
CA ALA A 562 13.00 -13.82 14.75
C ALA A 562 12.27 -12.88 15.70
N GLN A 563 11.57 -13.39 16.71
CA GLN A 563 10.92 -12.57 17.74
C GLN A 563 11.92 -11.71 18.51
N ASP A 564 13.05 -12.29 18.91
CA ASP A 564 14.12 -11.58 19.63
C ASP A 564 14.75 -10.52 18.74
N MET A 565 15.07 -10.84 17.47
CA MET A 565 15.66 -9.90 16.52
C MET A 565 14.72 -8.70 16.26
N LEU A 566 13.45 -8.93 15.96
CA LEU A 566 12.50 -7.85 15.72
C LEU A 566 12.30 -6.98 16.97
N THR A 567 12.25 -7.57 18.14
CA THR A 567 12.18 -6.87 19.41
C THR A 567 13.37 -5.91 19.59
N GLU A 568 14.59 -6.36 19.29
CA GLU A 568 15.79 -5.52 19.38
C GLU A 568 15.75 -4.36 18.37
N ILE A 569 15.40 -4.64 17.12
CA ILE A 569 15.30 -3.64 16.05
C ILE A 569 14.29 -2.54 16.42
N ILE A 570 13.07 -2.91 16.84
CA ILE A 570 12.05 -1.93 17.22
C ILE A 570 12.51 -1.08 18.39
N LYS A 571 13.10 -1.68 19.41
CA LYS A 571 13.63 -0.94 20.57
C LYS A 571 14.76 0.01 20.20
N GLU A 572 15.62 -0.37 19.27
CA GLU A 572 16.66 0.53 18.76
C GLU A 572 16.03 1.74 18.07
N LYS A 573 15.06 1.52 17.17
CA LYS A 573 14.35 2.60 16.47
C LYS A 573 13.61 3.53 17.44
N VAL A 574 12.95 2.99 18.44
CA VAL A 574 12.33 3.78 19.51
C VAL A 574 13.37 4.67 20.23
N ALA A 575 14.56 4.13 20.49
CA ALA A 575 15.62 4.89 21.15
C ALA A 575 16.19 6.04 20.30
N MET A 576 16.11 5.94 18.96
CA MET A 576 16.57 7.02 18.06
C MET A 576 15.68 8.27 18.09
N VAL A 577 14.39 8.12 18.50
CA VAL A 577 13.39 9.21 18.48
C VAL A 577 12.93 9.63 19.88
N GLN A 578 13.49 9.05 20.94
CA GLN A 578 13.31 9.49 22.34
C GLN A 578 14.23 10.66 22.68
#